data_1e141790ab473a4f2a2e244e52e0553b
#
_entry.id   1e141790ab473a4f2a2e244e52e0553b
#
_cell.length_a   1.000
_cell.length_b   1.000
_cell.length_c   1.000
_cell.angle_alpha   90.00
_cell.angle_beta   90.00
_cell.angle_gamma   90.00
#
_symmetry.space_group_name_H-M   'P 1'
#
loop_
_entity.id
_entity.type
_entity.pdbx_description
1 polymer ?
#
loop_
_entity_poly.entity_id
_entity_poly.type
_entity_poly.pdbx_seq_one_letter_code
_entity_poly.pdbx_strand_id
1 'polypeptide(L)'
;NGVDLTGWQGWVADPYTLKKLSAQEKKMRQEEADEKMRQHWQAKDGKIVFSGEGANLVTKRTFEDFEMHVDWKITKDGDSGIYLRGYPQVQIWDTSRVEVGAQVGSGGLYNNQKGFSTPLTVADRPVGTWNHFFIRMLGDRVTVYLNDVLVVNDVALENYWDRNLPV
;
A
#
# COMPACT_ATOMS: atom_id res chain seq x y z
N ASN A 1 14.50 3.54 8.26
CA ASN A 1 15.79 4.07 8.73
C ASN A 1 16.72 4.51 7.58
N GLY A 2 16.41 4.17 6.34
CA GLY A 2 17.23 4.50 5.16
C GLY A 2 18.52 3.67 4.99
N VAL A 3 18.81 2.77 5.89
CA VAL A 3 20.07 1.98 5.92
C VAL A 3 19.81 0.51 5.60
N ASP A 4 18.76 -0.05 6.17
CA ASP A 4 18.38 -1.46 6.02
C ASP A 4 16.85 -1.64 6.09
N LEU A 5 16.39 -2.88 6.02
CA LEU A 5 14.98 -3.24 6.15
C LEU A 5 14.58 -3.62 7.59
N THR A 6 15.31 -3.18 8.61
CA THR A 6 14.91 -3.36 10.01
C THR A 6 13.55 -2.73 10.26
N GLY A 7 12.63 -3.48 10.86
CA GLY A 7 11.24 -3.06 11.05
C GLY A 7 10.28 -3.49 9.93
N TRP A 8 10.81 -4.12 8.87
CA TRP A 8 10.03 -4.66 7.77
C TRP A 8 10.10 -6.19 7.73
N GLN A 9 9.13 -6.81 7.09
CA GLN A 9 9.04 -8.25 6.85
C GLN A 9 8.31 -8.54 5.53
N GLY A 10 8.46 -9.75 5.00
CA GLY A 10 7.70 -10.22 3.85
C GLY A 10 6.24 -10.47 4.20
N TRP A 11 5.33 -10.20 3.28
CA TRP A 11 3.92 -10.49 3.44
C TRP A 11 3.64 -11.99 3.30
N VAL A 12 2.97 -12.57 4.29
CA VAL A 12 2.65 -14.00 4.33
C VAL A 12 1.27 -14.28 3.74
N ALA A 13 0.25 -13.60 4.25
CA ALA A 13 -1.14 -13.78 3.85
C ALA A 13 -2.03 -12.64 4.41
N ASP A 14 -3.28 -12.61 3.96
CA ASP A 14 -4.30 -11.73 4.51
C ASP A 14 -4.60 -12.01 6.00
N PRO A 15 -5.21 -11.05 6.73
CA PRO A 15 -5.46 -11.19 8.17
C PRO A 15 -6.32 -12.41 8.55
N TYR A 16 -7.24 -12.83 7.71
CA TYR A 16 -8.14 -13.98 7.99
C TYR A 16 -7.43 -15.30 7.78
N THR A 17 -6.62 -15.42 6.74
CA THR A 17 -5.76 -16.59 6.50
C THR A 17 -4.75 -16.72 7.63
N LEU A 18 -4.10 -15.63 8.05
CA LEU A 18 -3.16 -15.63 9.17
C LEU A 18 -3.79 -16.13 10.48
N LYS A 19 -5.04 -15.79 10.77
CA LYS A 19 -5.73 -16.26 11.98
C LYS A 19 -5.92 -17.78 12.01
N LYS A 20 -6.00 -18.43 10.86
CA LYS A 20 -6.22 -19.89 10.72
C LYS A 20 -4.94 -20.72 10.85
N LEU A 21 -3.77 -20.11 10.70
CA LEU A 21 -2.49 -20.79 10.78
C LEU A 21 -2.09 -21.04 12.24
N SER A 22 -1.52 -22.22 12.50
CA SER A 22 -0.84 -22.54 13.74
C SER A 22 0.40 -21.65 13.93
N ALA A 23 0.91 -21.57 15.16
CA ALA A 23 2.12 -20.80 15.45
C ALA A 23 3.35 -21.31 14.65
N GLN A 24 3.46 -22.61 14.46
CA GLN A 24 4.55 -23.23 13.70
C GLN A 24 4.45 -22.88 12.21
N GLU A 25 3.25 -22.96 11.62
CA GLU A 25 3.03 -22.59 10.21
C GLU A 25 3.29 -21.09 9.98
N LYS A 26 2.84 -20.22 10.89
CA LYS A 26 3.14 -18.77 10.81
C LYS A 26 4.65 -18.54 10.79
N LYS A 27 5.39 -19.19 11.67
CA LYS A 27 6.84 -19.04 11.74
C LYS A 27 7.50 -19.48 10.43
N MET A 28 7.19 -20.67 9.94
CA MET A 28 7.77 -21.20 8.69
C MET A 28 7.47 -20.30 7.51
N ARG A 29 6.20 -19.91 7.33
CA ARG A 29 5.80 -19.05 6.22
C ARG A 29 6.40 -17.65 6.31
N GLN A 30 6.61 -17.12 7.53
CA GLN A 30 7.27 -15.83 7.72
C GLN A 30 8.75 -15.92 7.33
N GLU A 31 9.45 -16.99 7.70
CA GLU A 31 10.85 -17.21 7.30
C GLU A 31 11.00 -17.27 5.77
N GLU A 32 10.09 -17.98 5.08
CA GLU A 32 10.04 -18.03 3.61
C GLU A 32 9.71 -16.67 2.98
N ALA A 33 8.75 -15.94 3.55
CA ALA A 33 8.35 -14.63 3.06
C ALA A 33 9.48 -13.61 3.24
N ASP A 34 10.18 -13.65 4.37
CA ASP A 34 11.32 -12.77 4.65
C ASP A 34 12.52 -13.07 3.73
N GLU A 35 12.74 -14.34 3.38
CA GLU A 35 13.77 -14.69 2.40
C GLU A 35 13.46 -14.13 1.01
N LYS A 36 12.21 -14.31 0.53
CA LYS A 36 11.73 -13.71 -0.73
C LYS A 36 11.80 -12.20 -0.69
N MET A 37 11.42 -11.57 0.44
CA MET A 37 11.51 -10.13 0.61
C MET A 37 12.95 -9.63 0.39
N ARG A 38 13.95 -10.27 1.01
CA ARG A 38 15.36 -9.88 0.88
C ARG A 38 15.91 -10.00 -0.55
N GLN A 39 15.32 -10.85 -1.37
CA GLN A 39 15.70 -10.98 -2.80
C GLN A 39 15.20 -9.83 -3.66
N HIS A 40 14.06 -9.22 -3.31
CA HIS A 40 13.35 -8.28 -4.15
C HIS A 40 13.24 -6.85 -3.59
N TRP A 41 13.48 -6.67 -2.29
CA TRP A 41 13.44 -5.38 -1.62
C TRP A 41 14.80 -5.04 -1.03
N GLN A 42 15.28 -3.83 -1.26
CA GLN A 42 16.57 -3.38 -0.77
C GLN A 42 16.46 -1.95 -0.21
N ALA A 43 17.19 -1.70 0.88
CA ALA A 43 17.48 -0.33 1.32
C ALA A 43 18.74 0.14 0.56
N LYS A 44 18.62 1.19 -0.24
CA LYS A 44 19.71 1.73 -1.04
C LYS A 44 19.61 3.25 -1.14
N ASP A 45 20.67 3.96 -0.83
CA ASP A 45 20.74 5.43 -0.93
C ASP A 45 19.58 6.14 -0.19
N GLY A 46 19.27 5.69 1.02
CA GLY A 46 18.18 6.26 1.84
C GLY A 46 16.77 5.90 1.38
N LYS A 47 16.61 4.96 0.46
CA LYS A 47 15.33 4.57 -0.15
C LYS A 47 15.10 3.07 -0.01
N ILE A 48 13.83 2.68 0.00
CA ILE A 48 13.41 1.29 -0.23
C ILE A 48 13.21 1.12 -1.74
N VAL A 49 13.91 0.15 -2.33
CA VAL A 49 13.87 -0.14 -3.76
C VAL A 49 13.29 -1.53 -3.97
N PHE A 50 12.32 -1.63 -4.87
CA PHE A 50 11.67 -2.88 -5.27
C PHE A 50 12.15 -3.29 -6.67
N SER A 51 12.40 -4.58 -6.87
CA SER A 51 12.86 -5.10 -8.17
C SER A 51 11.77 -5.21 -9.23
N GLY A 52 10.50 -5.13 -8.84
CA GLY A 52 9.33 -5.39 -9.69
C GLY A 52 8.80 -6.81 -9.59
N GLU A 53 9.43 -7.69 -8.83
CA GLU A 53 9.04 -9.08 -8.63
C GLU A 53 8.94 -9.42 -7.14
N GLY A 54 8.20 -10.49 -6.80
CA GLY A 54 8.10 -10.97 -5.43
C GLY A 54 6.86 -10.47 -4.67
N ALA A 55 6.89 -10.63 -3.35
CA ALA A 55 5.76 -10.34 -2.47
C ALA A 55 5.83 -8.92 -1.88
N ASN A 56 4.71 -8.48 -1.31
CA ASN A 56 4.59 -7.19 -0.65
C ASN A 56 5.52 -7.08 0.56
N LEU A 57 6.00 -5.86 0.81
CA LEU A 57 6.72 -5.47 2.02
C LEU A 57 5.72 -5.01 3.08
N VAL A 58 5.86 -5.47 4.32
CA VAL A 58 4.95 -5.18 5.42
C VAL A 58 5.73 -4.68 6.63
N THR A 59 5.19 -3.71 7.37
CA THR A 59 5.75 -3.30 8.65
C THR A 59 5.56 -4.39 9.71
N LYS A 60 6.59 -4.67 10.52
CA LYS A 60 6.48 -5.59 11.68
C LYS A 60 5.55 -5.03 12.75
N ARG A 61 5.57 -3.69 12.90
CA ARG A 61 4.67 -2.98 13.81
C ARG A 61 3.30 -2.81 13.16
N THR A 62 2.25 -3.01 13.93
CA THR A 62 0.86 -2.70 13.57
C THR A 62 0.49 -1.29 14.02
N PHE A 63 -0.41 -0.65 13.27
CA PHE A 63 -0.92 0.68 13.55
C PHE A 63 -2.45 0.63 13.48
N GLU A 64 -3.11 1.32 14.37
CA GLU A 64 -4.57 1.46 14.38
C GLU A 64 -4.97 2.78 13.74
N ASP A 65 -4.92 3.88 14.47
CA ASP A 65 -5.05 5.22 13.93
C ASP A 65 -3.66 5.79 13.61
N PHE A 66 -3.50 6.40 12.46
CA PHE A 66 -2.18 6.92 12.07
C PHE A 66 -2.26 8.06 11.05
N GLU A 67 -1.20 8.82 11.03
CA GLU A 67 -0.80 9.69 9.93
C GLU A 67 0.51 9.18 9.33
N MET A 68 0.60 9.14 8.01
CA MET A 68 1.75 8.61 7.29
C MET A 68 2.14 9.54 6.14
N HIS A 69 3.41 9.85 6.05
CA HIS A 69 4.03 10.53 4.93
C HIS A 69 4.85 9.53 4.13
N VAL A 70 4.64 9.45 2.83
CA VAL A 70 5.33 8.52 1.94
C VAL A 70 5.72 9.22 0.65
N ASP A 71 7.02 9.29 0.39
CA ASP A 71 7.53 9.64 -0.92
C ASP A 71 7.65 8.38 -1.77
N TRP A 72 7.08 8.41 -2.96
CA TRP A 72 7.12 7.29 -3.88
C TRP A 72 7.44 7.71 -5.31
N LYS A 73 8.03 6.80 -6.04
CA LYS A 73 8.35 6.97 -7.44
C LYS A 73 8.09 5.66 -8.19
N ILE A 74 7.33 5.74 -9.27
CA ILE A 74 6.97 4.59 -10.10
C ILE A 74 7.62 4.69 -11.49
N THR A 75 7.89 3.55 -12.09
CA THR A 75 8.37 3.44 -13.46
C THR A 75 7.21 3.34 -14.44
N LYS A 76 7.49 3.46 -15.72
CA LYS A 76 6.53 3.24 -16.80
C LYS A 76 5.86 1.86 -16.64
N ASP A 77 4.58 1.81 -16.93
CA ASP A 77 3.70 0.64 -16.81
C ASP A 77 3.55 0.11 -15.37
N GLY A 78 4.01 0.88 -14.37
CA GLY A 78 3.97 0.49 -12.97
C GLY A 78 2.56 0.47 -12.38
N ASP A 79 2.35 -0.47 -11.46
CA ASP A 79 1.15 -0.64 -10.66
C ASP A 79 1.56 -1.04 -9.24
N SER A 80 1.08 -0.34 -8.24
CA SER A 80 1.45 -0.53 -6.84
C SER A 80 0.38 0.03 -5.91
N GLY A 81 0.65 0.05 -4.61
CA GLY A 81 -0.24 0.68 -3.63
C GLY A 81 0.23 0.46 -2.21
N ILE A 82 -0.43 1.14 -1.29
CA ILE A 82 -0.16 1.08 0.14
C ILE A 82 -1.39 0.50 0.83
N TYR A 83 -1.30 -0.74 1.29
CA TYR A 83 -2.35 -1.38 2.07
C TYR A 83 -2.41 -0.79 3.47
N LEU A 84 -3.57 -0.29 3.85
CA LEU A 84 -3.82 0.25 5.18
C LEU A 84 -4.31 -0.88 6.09
N ARG A 85 -3.61 -1.16 7.19
CA ARG A 85 -3.88 -2.28 8.15
C ARG A 85 -3.97 -3.66 7.50
N GLY A 86 -3.37 -3.88 6.31
CA GLY A 86 -3.49 -5.13 5.54
C GLY A 86 -4.81 -5.29 4.79
N TYR A 87 -5.65 -4.24 4.77
CA TYR A 87 -6.86 -4.12 3.96
C TYR A 87 -6.61 -3.34 2.66
N PRO A 88 -7.67 -2.88 1.93
CA PRO A 88 -7.47 -2.27 0.62
C PRO A 88 -6.47 -1.13 0.57
N GLN A 89 -5.93 -0.94 -0.61
CA GLN A 89 -4.81 -0.04 -0.84
C GLN A 89 -5.24 1.38 -1.22
N VAL A 90 -4.41 2.34 -0.83
CA VAL A 90 -4.27 3.61 -1.52
C VAL A 90 -3.49 3.34 -2.79
N GLN A 91 -4.12 3.52 -3.95
CA GLN A 91 -3.59 3.10 -5.24
C GLN A 91 -2.42 3.98 -5.71
N ILE A 92 -1.43 3.36 -6.34
CA ILE A 92 -0.31 4.00 -7.05
C ILE A 92 -0.21 3.36 -8.43
N TRP A 93 -0.26 4.16 -9.50
CA TRP A 93 -0.05 3.64 -10.85
C TRP A 93 0.51 4.67 -11.83
N ASP A 94 0.98 4.16 -12.95
CA ASP A 94 1.25 4.97 -14.12
C ASP A 94 -0.08 5.40 -14.74
N THR A 95 -0.41 6.67 -14.65
CA THR A 95 -1.68 7.25 -15.12
C THR A 95 -1.85 7.19 -16.64
N SER A 96 -0.80 6.87 -17.39
CA SER A 96 -0.88 6.66 -18.85
C SER A 96 -1.49 5.31 -19.24
N ARG A 97 -1.66 4.38 -18.28
CA ARG A 97 -2.25 3.06 -18.50
C ARG A 97 -3.78 3.12 -18.55
N VAL A 98 -4.30 3.73 -19.61
CA VAL A 98 -5.75 3.95 -19.80
C VAL A 98 -6.52 2.65 -19.90
N GLU A 99 -5.91 1.58 -20.42
CA GLU A 99 -6.50 0.26 -20.59
C GLU A 99 -6.91 -0.42 -19.28
N VAL A 100 -6.30 -0.02 -18.15
CA VAL A 100 -6.64 -0.50 -16.79
C VAL A 100 -7.41 0.54 -15.96
N GLY A 101 -7.74 1.67 -16.54
CA GLY A 101 -8.46 2.74 -15.86
C GLY A 101 -7.59 3.71 -15.03
N ALA A 102 -6.25 3.66 -15.20
CA ALA A 102 -5.31 4.42 -14.38
C ALA A 102 -5.36 5.94 -14.60
N GLN A 103 -5.99 6.41 -15.68
CA GLN A 103 -6.18 7.84 -15.99
C GLN A 103 -6.93 8.61 -14.90
N VAL A 104 -7.60 7.94 -13.98
CA VAL A 104 -8.29 8.58 -12.85
C VAL A 104 -7.31 9.14 -11.80
N GLY A 105 -6.04 8.73 -11.84
CA GLY A 105 -4.99 9.17 -10.93
C GLY A 105 -4.74 8.21 -9.77
N SER A 106 -3.62 8.41 -9.08
CA SER A 106 -3.25 7.70 -7.86
C SER A 106 -3.94 8.29 -6.62
N GLY A 107 -3.91 7.57 -5.52
CA GLY A 107 -4.43 7.99 -4.23
C GLY A 107 -5.84 7.49 -3.90
N GLY A 108 -6.58 6.96 -4.88
CA GLY A 108 -7.92 6.41 -4.65
C GLY A 108 -7.91 5.15 -3.78
N LEU A 109 -9.03 4.87 -3.12
CA LEU A 109 -9.26 3.63 -2.34
C LEU A 109 -9.75 2.53 -3.30
N TYR A 110 -8.88 2.05 -4.15
CA TYR A 110 -9.15 1.26 -5.35
C TYR A 110 -10.15 0.09 -5.17
N ASN A 111 -10.09 -0.56 -4.03
CA ASN A 111 -10.92 -1.75 -3.77
C ASN A 111 -12.28 -1.42 -3.12
N ASN A 112 -12.61 -0.16 -2.82
CA ASN A 112 -13.93 0.21 -2.35
C ASN A 112 -14.99 -0.08 -3.42
N GLN A 113 -16.17 -0.53 -3.01
CA GLN A 113 -17.30 -0.85 -3.89
C GLN A 113 -18.57 -0.07 -3.53
N LYS A 114 -18.78 0.20 -2.24
CA LYS A 114 -19.95 0.92 -1.73
C LYS A 114 -19.70 2.42 -1.65
N GLY A 115 -18.47 2.81 -1.34
CA GLY A 115 -18.03 4.19 -1.24
C GLY A 115 -17.17 4.61 -2.44
N PHE A 116 -16.62 5.82 -2.34
CA PHE A 116 -15.73 6.35 -3.37
C PHE A 116 -14.45 5.51 -3.46
N SER A 117 -14.11 5.07 -4.66
CA SER A 117 -12.90 4.29 -4.95
C SER A 117 -11.87 5.09 -5.76
N THR A 118 -12.33 6.08 -6.51
CA THR A 118 -11.47 6.93 -7.35
C THR A 118 -11.07 8.21 -6.60
N PRO A 119 -9.91 8.80 -6.91
CA PRO A 119 -9.54 10.09 -6.36
C PRO A 119 -10.44 11.21 -6.88
N LEU A 120 -10.55 12.29 -6.12
CA LEU A 120 -11.33 13.49 -6.48
C LEU A 120 -10.78 14.19 -7.72
N THR A 121 -9.48 14.09 -7.94
CA THR A 121 -8.78 14.67 -9.09
C THR A 121 -7.46 13.96 -9.30
N VAL A 122 -6.89 14.09 -10.50
CA VAL A 122 -5.52 13.63 -10.80
C VAL A 122 -4.54 14.65 -10.26
N ALA A 123 -3.63 14.19 -9.41
CA ALA A 123 -2.60 15.03 -8.78
C ALA A 123 -1.19 14.41 -8.93
N ASP A 124 -1.06 13.39 -9.76
CA ASP A 124 0.18 12.70 -10.05
C ASP A 124 1.16 13.62 -10.78
N ARG A 125 2.43 13.51 -10.40
CA ARG A 125 3.54 14.04 -11.20
C ARG A 125 3.94 13.04 -12.28
N PRO A 126 4.66 13.46 -13.33
CA PRO A 126 5.08 12.56 -14.40
C PRO A 126 5.81 11.32 -13.89
N VAL A 127 5.57 10.17 -14.56
CA VAL A 127 6.25 8.90 -14.28
C VAL A 127 7.77 9.11 -14.20
N GLY A 128 8.41 8.43 -13.24
CA GLY A 128 9.83 8.58 -12.97
C GLY A 128 10.20 9.77 -12.08
N THR A 129 9.24 10.55 -11.62
CA THR A 129 9.44 11.61 -10.64
C THR A 129 8.89 11.24 -9.26
N TRP A 130 9.35 11.91 -8.21
CA TRP A 130 8.87 11.69 -6.86
C TRP A 130 7.49 12.30 -6.66
N ASN A 131 6.59 11.55 -6.07
CA ASN A 131 5.30 11.95 -5.55
C ASN A 131 5.30 11.84 -4.03
N HIS A 132 4.45 12.62 -3.37
CA HIS A 132 4.29 12.61 -1.92
C HIS A 132 2.84 12.29 -1.54
N PHE A 133 2.64 11.28 -0.70
CA PHE A 133 1.38 11.07 -0.01
C PHE A 133 1.44 11.57 1.42
N PHE A 134 0.41 12.28 1.86
CA PHE A 134 -0.03 12.31 3.24
C PHE A 134 -1.31 11.49 3.36
N ILE A 135 -1.29 10.44 4.18
CA ILE A 135 -2.42 9.55 4.42
C ILE A 135 -2.78 9.60 5.91
N ARG A 136 -4.02 9.93 6.23
CA ARG A 136 -4.56 9.87 7.57
C ARG A 136 -5.66 8.82 7.64
N MET A 137 -5.59 7.91 8.59
CA MET A 137 -6.60 6.92 8.90
C MET A 137 -7.02 7.03 10.36
N LEU A 138 -8.30 7.32 10.60
CA LEU A 138 -8.93 7.38 11.94
C LEU A 138 -10.15 6.47 11.94
N GLY A 139 -10.13 5.43 12.79
CA GLY A 139 -11.12 4.35 12.70
C GLY A 139 -11.04 3.70 11.30
N ASP A 140 -12.15 3.70 10.58
CA ASP A 140 -12.24 3.25 9.19
C ASP A 140 -12.16 4.39 8.16
N ARG A 141 -12.00 5.65 8.63
CA ARG A 141 -12.05 6.85 7.77
C ARG A 141 -10.68 7.21 7.25
N VAL A 142 -10.58 7.39 5.94
CA VAL A 142 -9.33 7.69 5.24
C VAL A 142 -9.40 9.04 4.56
N THR A 143 -8.36 9.84 4.76
CA THR A 143 -8.10 11.08 4.02
C THR A 143 -6.74 10.97 3.36
N VAL A 144 -6.65 11.29 2.07
CA VAL A 144 -5.39 11.25 1.30
C VAL A 144 -5.16 12.56 0.60
N TYR A 145 -3.94 13.07 0.75
CA TYR A 145 -3.39 14.13 -0.10
C TYR A 145 -2.28 13.55 -0.97
N LEU A 146 -2.30 13.88 -2.25
CA LEU A 146 -1.22 13.57 -3.19
C LEU A 146 -0.61 14.90 -3.67
N ASN A 147 0.68 15.09 -3.40
CA ASN A 147 1.39 16.33 -3.75
C ASN A 147 0.67 17.61 -3.25
N ASP A 148 0.21 17.56 -1.99
CA ASP A 148 -0.55 18.61 -1.30
C ASP A 148 -1.99 18.84 -1.84
N VAL A 149 -2.45 18.06 -2.81
CA VAL A 149 -3.81 18.10 -3.34
C VAL A 149 -4.68 17.05 -2.65
N LEU A 150 -5.84 17.44 -2.12
CA LEU A 150 -6.80 16.51 -1.51
C LEU A 150 -7.40 15.61 -2.60
N VAL A 151 -7.14 14.30 -2.51
CA VAL A 151 -7.62 13.29 -3.47
C VAL A 151 -8.63 12.32 -2.88
N VAL A 152 -8.63 12.11 -1.56
CA VAL A 152 -9.67 11.36 -0.81
C VAL A 152 -10.02 12.15 0.43
N ASN A 153 -11.32 12.45 0.60
CA ASN A 153 -11.81 13.26 1.70
C ASN A 153 -12.70 12.43 2.63
N ASP A 154 -12.13 11.94 3.73
CA ASP A 154 -12.87 11.28 4.81
C ASP A 154 -13.79 10.15 4.32
N VAL A 155 -13.26 9.23 3.51
CA VAL A 155 -13.98 8.09 2.94
C VAL A 155 -13.78 6.85 3.81
N ALA A 156 -14.86 6.10 4.07
CA ALA A 156 -14.76 4.82 4.77
C ALA A 156 -14.01 3.79 3.93
N LEU A 157 -12.98 3.17 4.51
CA LEU A 157 -12.26 2.05 3.91
C LEU A 157 -13.09 0.78 4.06
N GLU A 158 -13.29 0.06 2.97
CA GLU A 158 -14.06 -1.18 2.99
C GLU A 158 -13.13 -2.39 3.14
N ASN A 159 -13.56 -3.38 3.92
CA ASN A 159 -12.82 -4.62 4.06
C ASN A 159 -12.84 -5.42 2.75
N TYR A 160 -11.70 -5.53 2.11
CA TYR A 160 -11.55 -6.23 0.83
C TYR A 160 -11.70 -7.76 0.96
N TRP A 161 -11.25 -8.32 2.09
CA TRP A 161 -11.21 -9.77 2.30
C TRP A 161 -12.55 -10.34 2.74
N ASP A 162 -13.34 -9.56 3.48
CA ASP A 162 -14.72 -9.89 3.85
C ASP A 162 -15.55 -8.61 3.95
N ARG A 163 -16.35 -8.37 2.93
CA ARG A 163 -17.19 -7.16 2.78
C ARG A 163 -18.23 -6.98 3.87
N ASN A 164 -18.49 -7.99 4.69
CA ASN A 164 -19.46 -7.95 5.78
C ASN A 164 -18.82 -7.57 7.12
N LEU A 165 -17.51 -7.49 7.17
CA LEU A 165 -16.76 -7.16 8.36
C LEU A 165 -16.15 -5.74 8.27
N PRO A 166 -15.94 -5.06 9.42
CA PRO A 166 -15.19 -3.80 9.44
C PRO A 166 -13.72 -4.01 9.09
N VAL A 167 -13.02 -2.93 8.79
CA VAL A 167 -11.56 -2.89 8.66
C VAL A 167 -10.89 -2.80 10.02
#